data_f61cf7cd00317128d56cf9c13b6c31dd
#
_entry.id   f61cf7cd00317128d56cf9c13b6c31dd
#
_cell.length_a   1.000
_cell.length_b   1.000
_cell.length_c   1.000
_cell.angle_alpha   90.00
_cell.angle_beta   90.00
_cell.angle_gamma   90.00
#
_symmetry.space_group_name_H-M   'P 1'
#
loop_
_entity.id
_entity.type
_entity.pdbx_description
1 polymer ?
#
loop_
_entity_poly.entity_id
_entity_poly.type
_entity_poly.pdbx_seq_one_letter_code
_entity_poly.pdbx_strand_id
1 'polypeptide(L)'
;MGGINSKYLSLELIFMFLKFNKINDKLIVALVGELDHHSAEEVRVKIDDRIERDNIKKVILDFKEVTFMDSSGIGVVIGRLKKIQNRDGKVCIINVNKRVDKVFTLSGLYKIITVYRDINEAVESI
;
A
#
# COMPACT_ATOMS: atom_id res chain seq x y z
N MET A 1 -3.66 -32.51 11.29
CA MET A 1 -2.65 -32.45 10.24
C MET A 1 -2.24 -31.01 9.99
N GLY A 2 -1.39 -30.51 10.82
CA GLY A 2 -0.94 -29.12 10.73
C GLY A 2 -0.24 -28.78 9.41
N GLY A 3 0.44 -29.74 8.77
CA GLY A 3 1.13 -29.50 7.51
C GLY A 3 0.22 -29.13 6.34
N ILE A 4 -0.96 -29.70 6.28
CA ILE A 4 -1.93 -29.40 5.21
C ILE A 4 -2.48 -27.99 5.41
N ASN A 5 -2.86 -27.62 6.62
CA ASN A 5 -3.38 -26.30 6.93
C ASN A 5 -2.33 -25.21 6.68
N SER A 6 -1.09 -25.47 7.08
CA SER A 6 0.01 -24.53 6.85
C SER A 6 0.25 -24.31 5.34
N LYS A 7 0.13 -25.35 4.54
CA LYS A 7 0.30 -25.27 3.11
C LYS A 7 -0.77 -24.38 2.46
N TYR A 8 -2.03 -24.54 2.83
CA TYR A 8 -3.11 -23.70 2.31
C TYR A 8 -2.96 -22.25 2.74
N LEU A 9 -2.61 -22.01 3.99
CA LEU A 9 -2.36 -20.66 4.47
C LEU A 9 -1.22 -20.00 3.70
N SER A 10 -0.16 -20.74 3.39
CA SER A 10 0.96 -20.22 2.62
C SER A 10 0.55 -19.84 1.19
N LEU A 11 -0.32 -20.64 0.56
CA LEU A 11 -0.81 -20.35 -0.77
C LEU A 11 -1.66 -19.08 -0.80
N GLU A 12 -2.50 -18.86 0.20
CA GLU A 12 -3.28 -17.63 0.32
C GLU A 12 -2.38 -16.41 0.46
N LEU A 13 -1.30 -16.52 1.22
CA LEU A 13 -0.36 -15.42 1.43
C LEU A 13 0.47 -15.09 0.19
N ILE A 14 0.57 -15.99 -0.81
CA ILE A 14 1.31 -15.74 -2.04
C ILE A 14 0.66 -14.63 -2.88
N PHE A 15 -0.66 -14.44 -2.82
CA PHE A 15 -1.35 -13.48 -3.67
C PHE A 15 -1.05 -12.03 -3.32
N MET A 16 -0.72 -11.76 -2.08
CA MET A 16 -0.35 -10.41 -1.65
C MET A 16 0.48 -10.48 -0.38
N PHE A 17 1.60 -9.76 -0.36
CA PHE A 17 2.33 -9.52 0.88
C PHE A 17 2.91 -8.10 0.89
N LEU A 18 3.30 -7.65 2.07
CA LEU A 18 3.80 -6.32 2.32
C LEU A 18 5.23 -6.37 2.81
N LYS A 19 6.04 -5.45 2.30
CA LYS A 19 7.38 -5.21 2.82
C LYS A 19 7.40 -3.84 3.46
N PHE A 20 7.79 -3.77 4.71
CA PHE A 20 7.88 -2.50 5.43
C PHE A 20 9.34 -2.10 5.60
N ASN A 21 9.61 -0.83 5.39
CA ASN A 21 10.91 -0.23 5.64
C ASN A 21 10.72 1.18 6.17
N LYS A 22 11.71 1.69 6.89
CA LYS A 22 11.69 3.08 7.36
C LYS A 22 12.92 3.82 6.85
N ILE A 23 12.68 5.03 6.36
CA ILE A 23 13.73 5.97 6.01
C ILE A 23 13.45 7.25 6.81
N ASN A 24 14.24 7.48 7.86
CA ASN A 24 14.01 8.55 8.84
C ASN A 24 12.61 8.41 9.45
N ASP A 25 11.74 9.40 9.31
CA ASP A 25 10.38 9.41 9.84
C ASP A 25 9.32 8.85 8.87
N LYS A 26 9.75 8.27 7.75
CA LYS A 26 8.85 7.81 6.69
C LYS A 26 8.74 6.29 6.68
N LEU A 27 7.52 5.80 6.66
CA LEU A 27 7.24 4.38 6.47
C LEU A 27 7.05 4.11 4.98
N ILE A 28 7.86 3.21 4.45
CA ILE A 28 7.74 2.74 3.07
C ILE A 28 7.05 1.39 3.09
N VAL A 29 5.94 1.28 2.38
CA VAL A 29 5.17 0.04 2.25
C VAL A 29 5.22 -0.41 0.80
N ALA A 30 5.95 -1.48 0.53
CA ALA A 30 5.92 -2.11 -0.79
C ALA A 30 4.83 -3.18 -0.80
N LEU A 31 3.88 -3.03 -1.72
CA LEU A 31 2.80 -4.00 -1.91
C LEU A 31 3.23 -4.94 -3.02
N VAL A 32 3.18 -6.25 -2.74
CA VAL A 32 3.65 -7.27 -3.69
C VAL A 32 2.52 -8.25 -3.97
N GLY A 33 2.06 -8.30 -5.21
CA GLY A 33 1.04 -9.23 -5.65
C GLY A 33 -0.27 -8.58 -6.06
N GLU A 34 -1.38 -9.22 -5.74
CA GLU A 34 -2.71 -8.80 -6.16
C GLU A 34 -3.43 -8.03 -5.05
N LEU A 35 -3.77 -6.78 -5.32
CA LEU A 35 -4.50 -5.92 -4.39
C LEU A 35 -5.97 -5.86 -4.81
N ASP A 36 -6.74 -6.79 -4.34
CA ASP A 36 -8.14 -6.98 -4.70
C ASP A 36 -9.03 -7.14 -3.45
N HIS A 37 -10.32 -7.49 -3.65
CA HIS A 37 -11.24 -7.63 -2.53
C HIS A 37 -10.88 -8.80 -1.60
N HIS A 38 -10.07 -9.77 -2.05
CA HIS A 38 -9.62 -10.88 -1.19
C HIS A 38 -8.50 -10.46 -0.25
N SER A 39 -7.62 -9.56 -0.69
CA SER A 39 -6.44 -9.14 0.08
C SER A 39 -6.62 -7.81 0.79
N ALA A 40 -7.59 -6.99 0.37
CA ALA A 40 -7.72 -5.60 0.82
C ALA A 40 -7.82 -5.47 2.35
N GLU A 41 -8.63 -6.30 3.01
CA GLU A 41 -8.83 -6.21 4.45
C GLU A 41 -7.55 -6.50 5.22
N GLU A 42 -6.82 -7.55 4.84
CA GLU A 42 -5.56 -7.90 5.48
C GLU A 42 -4.51 -6.83 5.28
N VAL A 43 -4.43 -6.28 4.07
CA VAL A 43 -3.51 -5.19 3.76
C VAL A 43 -3.81 -3.97 4.63
N ARG A 44 -5.08 -3.59 4.72
CA ARG A 44 -5.54 -2.48 5.56
C ARG A 44 -5.11 -2.68 7.01
N VAL A 45 -5.40 -3.84 7.56
CA VAL A 45 -5.10 -4.15 8.97
C VAL A 45 -3.60 -4.05 9.24
N LYS A 46 -2.78 -4.64 8.38
CA LYS A 46 -1.34 -4.65 8.55
C LYS A 46 -0.72 -3.27 8.45
N ILE A 47 -1.17 -2.46 7.49
CA ILE A 47 -0.65 -1.10 7.36
C ILE A 47 -1.09 -0.25 8.55
N ASP A 48 -2.37 -0.31 8.93
CA ASP A 48 -2.88 0.47 10.05
C ASP A 48 -2.19 0.11 11.36
N ASP A 49 -1.96 -1.18 11.60
CA ASP A 49 -1.24 -1.65 12.78
C ASP A 49 0.16 -1.03 12.85
N ARG A 50 0.86 -1.01 11.72
CA ARG A 50 2.21 -0.44 11.66
C ARG A 50 2.21 1.07 11.87
N ILE A 51 1.23 1.76 11.27
CA ILE A 51 1.06 3.21 11.45
C ILE A 51 0.87 3.55 12.93
N GLU A 52 0.01 2.81 13.60
CA GLU A 52 -0.30 3.07 15.00
C GLU A 52 0.85 2.67 15.93
N ARG A 53 1.42 1.50 15.72
CA ARG A 53 2.50 1.00 16.55
C ARG A 53 3.73 1.89 16.54
N ASP A 54 4.10 2.40 15.37
CA ASP A 54 5.29 3.21 15.19
C ASP A 54 4.99 4.72 15.16
N ASN A 55 3.73 5.11 15.41
CA ASN A 55 3.28 6.51 15.39
C ASN A 55 3.67 7.22 14.09
N ILE A 56 3.36 6.59 12.97
CA ILE A 56 3.76 7.07 11.64
C ILE A 56 2.85 8.22 11.17
N LYS A 57 3.47 9.24 10.59
CA LYS A 57 2.77 10.37 9.96
C LYS A 57 3.11 10.55 8.48
N LYS A 58 4.10 9.84 7.98
CA LYS A 58 4.49 9.90 6.57
C LYS A 58 4.59 8.50 6.00
N VAL A 59 3.81 8.24 4.96
CA VAL A 59 3.72 6.92 4.33
C VAL A 59 3.98 7.04 2.83
N ILE A 60 4.84 6.19 2.33
CA ILE A 60 5.10 6.03 0.90
C ILE A 60 4.65 4.63 0.49
N LEU A 61 3.66 4.56 -0.40
CA LEU A 61 3.14 3.29 -0.91
C LEU A 61 3.81 2.98 -2.24
N ASP A 62 4.52 1.87 -2.31
CA ASP A 62 5.26 1.44 -3.48
C ASP A 62 4.46 0.38 -4.25
N PHE A 63 4.06 0.71 -5.47
CA PHE A 63 3.21 -0.13 -6.32
C PHE A 63 3.97 -0.88 -7.41
N LYS A 64 5.29 -0.85 -7.39
CA LYS A 64 6.10 -1.46 -8.45
C LYS A 64 5.74 -2.92 -8.72
N GLU A 65 5.49 -3.68 -7.67
CA GLU A 65 5.25 -5.12 -7.75
C GLU A 65 3.79 -5.52 -7.58
N VAL A 66 2.87 -4.58 -7.72
CA VAL A 66 1.44 -4.90 -7.77
C VAL A 66 1.10 -5.41 -9.16
N THR A 67 0.62 -6.65 -9.23
CA THR A 67 0.34 -7.31 -10.51
C THR A 67 -1.11 -7.20 -10.94
N PHE A 68 -2.01 -6.94 -10.01
CA PHE A 68 -3.43 -6.76 -10.26
C PHE A 68 -4.03 -5.86 -9.18
N MET A 69 -4.99 -5.03 -9.59
CA MET A 69 -5.68 -4.15 -8.65
C MET A 69 -7.11 -3.90 -9.12
N ASP A 70 -8.06 -3.91 -8.19
CA ASP A 70 -9.45 -3.52 -8.42
C ASP A 70 -9.85 -2.35 -7.51
N SER A 71 -11.14 -2.02 -7.49
CA SER A 71 -11.64 -0.90 -6.68
C SER A 71 -11.43 -1.07 -5.18
N SER A 72 -11.30 -2.30 -4.69
CA SER A 72 -10.99 -2.55 -3.28
C SER A 72 -9.61 -2.00 -2.92
N GLY A 73 -8.66 -2.11 -3.85
CA GLY A 73 -7.33 -1.52 -3.69
C GLY A 73 -7.37 0.00 -3.62
N ILE A 74 -8.22 0.63 -4.41
CA ILE A 74 -8.44 2.09 -4.32
C ILE A 74 -8.96 2.45 -2.93
N GLY A 75 -9.87 1.65 -2.38
CA GLY A 75 -10.37 1.84 -1.02
C GLY A 75 -9.28 1.77 0.03
N VAL A 76 -8.34 0.83 -0.12
CA VAL A 76 -7.17 0.72 0.78
C VAL A 76 -6.35 2.01 0.74
N VAL A 77 -6.06 2.53 -0.44
CA VAL A 77 -5.27 3.76 -0.59
C VAL A 77 -5.99 4.95 0.03
N ILE A 78 -7.25 5.15 -0.30
CA ILE A 78 -8.04 6.27 0.23
C ILE A 78 -8.16 6.21 1.75
N GLY A 79 -8.39 5.02 2.30
CA GLY A 79 -8.49 4.85 3.75
C GLY A 79 -7.21 5.20 4.49
N ARG A 80 -6.07 4.82 3.92
CA ARG A 80 -4.76 5.17 4.50
C ARG A 80 -4.49 6.67 4.38
N LEU A 81 -4.86 7.27 3.25
CA LEU A 81 -4.75 8.71 3.07
C LEU A 81 -5.53 9.46 4.15
N LYS A 82 -6.80 9.11 4.36
CA LYS A 82 -7.64 9.74 5.38
C LYS A 82 -7.07 9.55 6.79
N LYS A 83 -6.62 8.34 7.10
CA LYS A 83 -6.06 8.04 8.43
C LYS A 83 -4.84 8.90 8.72
N ILE A 84 -3.96 9.04 7.75
CA ILE A 84 -2.74 9.82 7.91
C ILE A 84 -3.03 11.33 7.91
N GLN A 85 -3.97 11.79 7.09
CA GLN A 85 -4.39 13.20 7.10
C GLN A 85 -4.96 13.60 8.46
N ASN A 86 -5.68 12.71 9.12
CA ASN A 86 -6.20 12.97 10.47
C ASN A 86 -5.10 13.08 11.52
N ARG A 87 -3.89 12.69 11.20
CA ARG A 87 -2.70 12.81 12.03
C ARG A 87 -1.80 13.97 11.59
N ASP A 88 -2.29 14.84 10.71
CA ASP A 88 -1.52 15.92 10.09
C ASP A 88 -0.31 15.40 9.33
N GLY A 89 -0.45 14.21 8.74
CA GLY A 89 0.62 13.57 7.99
C GLY A 89 0.41 13.62 6.48
N LYS A 90 1.24 12.88 5.78
CA LYS A 90 1.23 12.82 4.30
C LYS A 90 1.37 11.39 3.82
N VAL A 91 0.63 11.06 2.75
CA VAL A 91 0.76 9.80 2.02
C VAL A 91 1.04 10.13 0.57
N CYS A 92 2.00 9.44 -0.01
CA CYS A 92 2.24 9.51 -1.45
C CYS A 92 2.44 8.10 -2.02
N ILE A 93 2.48 8.03 -3.34
CA ILE A 93 2.65 6.78 -4.07
C ILE A 93 3.89 6.88 -4.94
N ILE A 94 4.59 5.76 -5.12
CA ILE A 94 5.74 5.66 -6.03
C ILE A 94 5.62 4.43 -6.91
N ASN A 95 6.35 4.46 -8.02
CA ASN A 95 6.56 3.32 -8.92
C ASN A 95 5.26 2.73 -9.48
N VAL A 96 4.36 3.59 -9.95
CA VAL A 96 3.12 3.13 -10.56
C VAL A 96 3.44 2.45 -11.90
N ASN A 97 3.06 1.18 -12.02
CA ASN A 97 3.17 0.45 -13.29
C ASN A 97 1.93 0.68 -14.16
N LYS A 98 1.97 0.20 -15.40
CA LYS A 98 0.88 0.44 -16.37
C LYS A 98 -0.47 -0.08 -15.91
N ARG A 99 -0.51 -1.23 -15.24
CA ARG A 99 -1.76 -1.84 -14.78
C ARG A 99 -2.41 -1.01 -13.69
N VAL A 100 -1.61 -0.61 -12.74
CA VAL A 100 -2.06 0.22 -11.62
C VAL A 100 -2.44 1.62 -12.11
N ASP A 101 -1.66 2.20 -13.01
CA ASP A 101 -1.94 3.50 -13.60
C ASP A 101 -3.34 3.57 -14.20
N LYS A 102 -3.74 2.53 -14.91
CA LYS A 102 -5.07 2.46 -15.51
C LYS A 102 -6.17 2.53 -14.45
N VAL A 103 -6.03 1.79 -13.37
CA VAL A 103 -7.00 1.80 -12.27
C VAL A 103 -7.02 3.16 -11.58
N PHE A 104 -5.86 3.74 -11.33
CA PHE A 104 -5.74 5.06 -10.70
C PHE A 104 -6.36 6.16 -11.56
N THR A 105 -6.13 6.12 -12.87
CA THR A 105 -6.70 7.08 -13.79
C THR A 105 -8.22 6.99 -13.82
N LEU A 106 -8.76 5.79 -13.95
CA LEU A 106 -10.21 5.58 -14.03
C LEU A 106 -10.94 5.94 -12.73
N SER A 107 -10.30 5.71 -11.59
CA SER A 107 -10.90 6.02 -10.29
C SER A 107 -10.77 7.50 -9.88
N GLY A 108 -9.96 8.26 -10.59
CA GLY A 108 -9.69 9.65 -10.22
C GLY A 108 -8.73 9.82 -9.04
N LEU A 109 -8.02 8.76 -8.65
CA LEU A 109 -7.14 8.79 -7.48
C LEU A 109 -6.05 9.85 -7.58
N TYR A 110 -5.57 10.12 -8.79
CA TYR A 110 -4.53 11.14 -9.01
C TYR A 110 -4.96 12.57 -8.61
N LYS A 111 -6.26 12.80 -8.47
CA LYS A 111 -6.78 14.11 -8.05
C LYS A 111 -6.59 14.37 -6.56
N ILE A 112 -6.38 13.32 -5.77
CA ILE A 112 -6.36 13.42 -4.31
C ILE A 112 -5.05 12.95 -3.68
N ILE A 113 -4.16 12.31 -4.44
CA ILE A 113 -2.89 11.83 -3.92
C ILE A 113 -1.76 12.12 -4.90
N THR A 114 -0.60 12.47 -4.36
CA THR A 114 0.58 12.74 -5.18
C THR A 114 1.33 11.46 -5.48
N VAL A 115 1.76 11.33 -6.75
CA VAL A 115 2.55 10.20 -7.20
C VAL A 115 3.92 10.71 -7.61
N TYR A 116 4.95 10.09 -7.06
CA TYR A 116 6.34 10.36 -7.42
C TYR A 116 6.89 9.21 -8.24
N ARG A 117 7.92 9.48 -8.99
CA ARG A 117 8.51 8.51 -9.90
C ARG A 117 9.21 7.37 -9.17
N ASP A 118 9.95 7.69 -8.11
CA ASP A 118 10.73 6.73 -7.34
C ASP A 118 10.89 7.17 -5.89
N ILE A 119 11.56 6.31 -5.11
CA ILE A 119 11.73 6.52 -3.67
C ILE A 119 12.55 7.80 -3.38
N ASN A 120 13.55 8.10 -4.19
CA ASN A 120 14.39 9.27 -3.94
C ASN A 120 13.59 10.56 -4.07
N GLU A 121 12.78 10.67 -5.11
CA GLU A 121 11.92 11.82 -5.32
C GLU A 121 10.90 11.97 -4.18
N ALA A 122 10.29 10.87 -3.76
CA ALA A 122 9.31 10.89 -2.67
C ALA A 122 9.92 11.31 -1.33
N VAL A 123 11.07 10.74 -0.98
CA VAL A 123 11.75 11.03 0.29
C VAL A 123 12.14 12.50 0.38
N GLU A 124 12.56 13.10 -0.73
CA GLU A 124 12.90 14.53 -0.77
C GLU A 124 11.67 15.44 -0.69
N SER A 125 10.50 14.93 -1.06
CA SER A 125 9.29 15.74 -1.21
C SER A 125 8.37 15.73 0.00
N ILE A 126 8.37 14.66 0.75
CA ILE A 126 7.54 14.56 1.94
C ILE A 126 8.39 14.43 3.22
#